data_f3d410ec304ca3661480cf3bc6096a93
#
_entry.id   f3d410ec304ca3661480cf3bc6096a93
#
_cell.length_a   1.000
_cell.length_b   1.000
_cell.length_c   1.000
_cell.angle_alpha   90.00
_cell.angle_beta   90.00
_cell.angle_gamma   90.00
#
_symmetry.space_group_name_H-M   'P 1'
#
loop_
_entity.id
_entity.type
_entity.pdbx_description
1 polymer ?
#
loop_
_entity_poly.entity_id
_entity_poly.type
_entity_poly.pdbx_seq_one_letter_code
_entity_poly.pdbx_strand_id
1 'polypeptide(L)'
;MYRLRFLLLGIFSAVLTTLPVNAADRILFNFGPLNFSVSVDALETFAREGKIERELAFYLNRLSPQQQAQLRKILQSRYEVNPRVIYRLSQSSVGVKLLKDVGELINIPTNQNGFYGLRGSLIQAVFESKSINAIKLLRKFPTDMQLNTDNIMNFVKQASTLVKETDVLVQELDRLSSQQSKSKSP
;
A
#
# COMPACT_ATOMS: atom_id res chain seq x y z
N MET A 1 -16.34 43.39 -22.50
CA MET A 1 -16.52 42.02 -23.09
C MET A 1 -15.38 41.07 -22.79
N TYR A 2 -14.12 41.49 -22.69
CA TYR A 2 -12.98 40.59 -22.43
C TYR A 2 -13.00 39.93 -21.04
N ARG A 3 -13.44 40.67 -20.00
CA ARG A 3 -13.48 40.13 -18.60
C ARG A 3 -14.43 38.95 -18.43
N LEU A 4 -15.54 38.89 -19.16
CA LEU A 4 -16.49 37.79 -19.11
C LEU A 4 -15.95 36.51 -19.76
N ARG A 5 -15.11 36.64 -20.80
CA ARG A 5 -14.48 35.50 -21.49
C ARG A 5 -13.42 34.82 -20.61
N PHE A 6 -12.67 35.56 -19.81
CA PHE A 6 -11.69 35.02 -18.86
C PHE A 6 -12.37 34.31 -17.67
N LEU A 7 -13.52 34.81 -17.20
CA LEU A 7 -14.32 34.16 -16.17
C LEU A 7 -14.86 32.81 -16.65
N LEU A 8 -15.37 32.70 -17.86
CA LEU A 8 -15.85 31.47 -18.45
C LEU A 8 -14.72 30.44 -18.66
N LEU A 9 -13.53 30.87 -19.07
CA LEU A 9 -12.36 30.00 -19.17
C LEU A 9 -11.89 29.48 -17.82
N GLY A 10 -11.93 30.29 -16.77
CA GLY A 10 -11.58 29.88 -15.40
C GLY A 10 -12.54 28.85 -14.82
N ILE A 11 -13.85 28.98 -15.05
CA ILE A 11 -14.87 28.02 -14.59
C ILE A 11 -14.72 26.70 -15.36
N PHE A 12 -14.45 26.73 -16.66
CA PHE A 12 -14.25 25.52 -17.45
C PHE A 12 -12.99 24.73 -17.04
N SER A 13 -11.92 25.42 -16.65
CA SER A 13 -10.71 24.78 -16.13
C SER A 13 -10.94 24.12 -14.76
N ALA A 14 -11.74 24.72 -13.89
CA ALA A 14 -12.04 24.17 -12.57
C ALA A 14 -12.91 22.89 -12.64
N VAL A 15 -13.77 22.75 -13.64
CA VAL A 15 -14.62 21.56 -13.83
C VAL A 15 -13.83 20.35 -14.33
N LEU A 16 -12.73 20.56 -15.06
CA LEU A 16 -11.89 19.50 -15.60
C LEU A 16 -10.98 18.84 -14.55
N THR A 17 -10.81 19.43 -13.37
CA THR A 17 -9.91 18.92 -12.32
C THR A 17 -10.57 17.99 -11.31
N THR A 18 -11.87 17.72 -11.42
CA THR A 18 -12.62 16.90 -10.46
C THR A 18 -12.83 15.45 -10.91
N LEU A 19 -12.00 14.92 -11.79
CA LEU A 19 -12.04 13.49 -12.07
C LEU A 19 -11.56 12.76 -10.82
N PRO A 20 -12.35 11.83 -10.24
CA PRO A 20 -11.89 11.04 -9.14
C PRO A 20 -10.65 10.26 -9.59
N VAL A 21 -9.54 10.47 -8.90
CA VAL A 21 -8.38 9.58 -9.05
C VAL A 21 -8.84 8.23 -8.52
N ASN A 22 -9.06 7.28 -9.42
CA ASN A 22 -9.39 5.93 -9.01
C ASN A 22 -8.21 5.36 -8.21
N ALA A 23 -8.42 5.20 -6.91
CA ALA A 23 -7.57 4.37 -6.08
C ALA A 23 -7.67 2.91 -6.55
N ALA A 24 -6.72 2.07 -6.18
CA ALA A 24 -6.77 0.66 -6.55
C ALA A 24 -8.05 -0.01 -6.05
N ASP A 25 -8.88 -0.46 -6.97
CA ASP A 25 -10.09 -1.20 -6.67
C ASP A 25 -9.84 -2.71 -6.72
N ARG A 26 -8.83 -3.14 -7.46
CA ARG A 26 -8.53 -4.55 -7.71
C ARG A 26 -7.04 -4.86 -7.56
N ILE A 27 -6.78 -6.09 -7.13
CA ILE A 27 -5.46 -6.71 -7.16
C ILE A 27 -5.51 -7.78 -8.25
N LEU A 28 -4.62 -7.66 -9.21
CA LEU A 28 -4.46 -8.59 -10.32
C LEU A 28 -3.35 -9.59 -9.99
N PHE A 29 -3.59 -10.85 -10.24
CA PHE A 29 -2.60 -11.92 -10.05
C PHE A 29 -2.35 -12.60 -11.38
N ASN A 30 -1.10 -12.67 -11.79
CA ASN A 30 -0.69 -13.38 -12.99
C ASN A 30 -0.10 -14.74 -12.60
N PHE A 31 -0.66 -15.79 -13.13
CA PHE A 31 -0.14 -17.15 -12.99
C PHE A 31 0.02 -17.76 -14.38
N GLY A 32 1.21 -17.65 -14.95
CA GLY A 32 1.45 -18.01 -16.34
C GLY A 32 0.53 -17.22 -17.28
N PRO A 33 -0.22 -17.88 -18.19
CA PRO A 33 -1.14 -17.22 -19.10
C PRO A 33 -2.47 -16.80 -18.45
N LEU A 34 -2.71 -17.16 -17.19
CA LEU A 34 -3.96 -16.89 -16.47
C LEU A 34 -3.88 -15.62 -15.65
N ASN A 35 -4.86 -14.74 -15.85
CA ASN A 35 -5.03 -13.51 -15.10
C ASN A 35 -6.22 -13.67 -14.15
N PHE A 36 -5.98 -13.46 -12.87
CA PHE A 36 -6.99 -13.46 -11.83
C PHE A 36 -7.06 -12.10 -11.19
N SER A 37 -8.20 -11.76 -10.60
CA SER A 37 -8.32 -10.52 -9.84
C SER A 37 -9.17 -10.70 -8.60
N VAL A 38 -8.83 -9.93 -7.56
CA VAL A 38 -9.59 -9.85 -6.31
C VAL A 38 -9.84 -8.37 -6.02
N SER A 39 -11.07 -8.01 -5.68
CA SER A 39 -11.39 -6.65 -5.27
C SER A 39 -10.86 -6.36 -3.86
N VAL A 40 -10.50 -5.11 -3.61
CA VAL A 40 -10.13 -4.67 -2.25
C VAL A 40 -11.33 -4.76 -1.32
N ASP A 41 -12.56 -4.60 -1.84
CA ASP A 41 -13.82 -4.77 -1.10
C ASP A 41 -14.00 -6.19 -0.59
N ALA A 42 -13.72 -7.21 -1.41
CA ALA A 42 -13.78 -8.61 -0.98
C ALA A 42 -12.77 -8.92 0.13
N LEU A 43 -11.56 -8.36 0.05
CA LEU A 43 -10.55 -8.49 1.11
C LEU A 43 -10.99 -7.78 2.40
N GLU A 44 -11.58 -6.60 2.29
CA GLU A 44 -12.10 -5.85 3.45
C GLU A 44 -13.27 -6.59 4.10
N THR A 45 -14.21 -7.13 3.31
CA THR A 45 -15.32 -7.95 3.80
C THR A 45 -14.82 -9.19 4.52
N PHE A 46 -13.83 -9.88 3.93
CA PHE A 46 -13.20 -11.03 4.57
C PHE A 46 -12.48 -10.63 5.88
N ALA A 47 -11.74 -9.53 5.88
CA ALA A 47 -11.09 -9.04 7.08
C ALA A 47 -12.12 -8.75 8.19
N ARG A 48 -13.13 -7.97 7.92
CA ARG A 48 -14.11 -7.50 8.90
C ARG A 48 -15.05 -8.61 9.36
N GLU A 49 -15.65 -9.33 8.42
CA GLU A 49 -16.75 -10.25 8.68
C GLU A 49 -16.33 -11.73 8.66
N GLY A 50 -15.17 -12.06 8.06
CA GLY A 50 -14.77 -13.43 7.78
C GLY A 50 -15.52 -14.06 6.61
N LYS A 51 -16.38 -13.29 5.92
CA LYS A 51 -17.15 -13.76 4.78
C LYS A 51 -16.24 -13.90 3.56
N ILE A 52 -16.29 -15.06 2.92
CA ILE A 52 -15.52 -15.37 1.73
C ILE A 52 -16.42 -15.18 0.51
N GLU A 53 -16.20 -14.11 -0.23
CA GLU A 53 -16.90 -13.84 -1.48
C GLU A 53 -16.41 -14.76 -2.60
N ARG A 54 -17.21 -14.92 -3.67
CA ARG A 54 -16.93 -15.89 -4.76
C ARG A 54 -15.53 -15.69 -5.37
N GLU A 55 -15.13 -14.46 -5.65
CA GLU A 55 -13.83 -14.16 -6.24
C GLU A 55 -12.68 -14.53 -5.31
N LEU A 56 -12.86 -14.38 -4.00
CA LEU A 56 -11.86 -14.70 -2.99
C LEU A 56 -11.83 -16.20 -2.66
N ALA A 57 -12.96 -16.89 -2.79
CA ALA A 57 -13.10 -18.32 -2.49
C ALA A 57 -12.12 -19.19 -3.30
N PHE A 58 -11.88 -18.84 -4.56
CA PHE A 58 -10.94 -19.57 -5.41
C PHE A 58 -9.53 -19.65 -4.79
N TYR A 59 -9.11 -18.61 -4.09
CA TYR A 59 -7.79 -18.54 -3.45
C TYR A 59 -7.81 -19.12 -2.04
N LEU A 60 -8.78 -18.69 -1.23
CA LEU A 60 -8.84 -19.06 0.17
C LEU A 60 -9.12 -20.54 0.39
N ASN A 61 -9.91 -21.19 -0.48
CA ASN A 61 -10.18 -22.63 -0.38
C ASN A 61 -8.92 -23.51 -0.57
N ARG A 62 -7.81 -22.93 -1.06
CA ARG A 62 -6.51 -23.60 -1.15
C ARG A 62 -5.66 -23.44 0.10
N LEU A 63 -6.04 -22.53 0.99
CA LEU A 63 -5.37 -22.28 2.25
C LEU A 63 -5.99 -23.14 3.36
N SER A 64 -5.15 -23.60 4.27
CA SER A 64 -5.65 -24.24 5.50
C SER A 64 -6.43 -23.23 6.36
N PRO A 65 -7.33 -23.68 7.26
CA PRO A 65 -8.04 -22.80 8.18
C PRO A 65 -7.11 -21.88 8.99
N GLN A 66 -5.94 -22.40 9.39
CA GLN A 66 -4.93 -21.62 10.11
C GLN A 66 -4.34 -20.49 9.23
N GLN A 67 -4.05 -20.79 7.97
CA GLN A 67 -3.53 -19.78 7.03
C GLN A 67 -4.59 -18.71 6.72
N GLN A 68 -5.87 -19.11 6.57
CA GLN A 68 -6.97 -18.15 6.41
C GLN A 68 -7.10 -17.24 7.64
N ALA A 69 -7.02 -17.79 8.85
CA ALA A 69 -7.06 -17.03 10.09
C ALA A 69 -5.86 -16.07 10.21
N GLN A 70 -4.66 -16.51 9.84
CA GLN A 70 -3.46 -15.66 9.81
C GLN A 70 -3.61 -14.51 8.80
N LEU A 71 -4.07 -14.79 7.58
CA LEU A 71 -4.32 -13.76 6.58
C LEU A 71 -5.33 -12.74 7.10
N ARG A 72 -6.45 -13.20 7.67
CA ARG A 72 -7.46 -12.33 8.26
C ARG A 72 -6.87 -11.44 9.35
N LYS A 73 -6.07 -12.00 10.24
CA LYS A 73 -5.39 -11.26 11.30
C LYS A 73 -4.47 -10.17 10.72
N ILE A 74 -3.70 -10.47 9.68
CA ILE A 74 -2.83 -9.49 8.99
C ILE A 74 -3.66 -8.36 8.40
N LEU A 75 -4.77 -8.68 7.72
CA LEU A 75 -5.65 -7.67 7.11
C LEU A 75 -6.34 -6.78 8.15
N GLN A 76 -6.67 -7.32 9.33
CA GLN A 76 -7.25 -6.60 10.46
C GLN A 76 -6.23 -5.76 11.24
N SER A 77 -4.94 -6.11 11.16
CA SER A 77 -3.90 -5.46 11.95
C SER A 77 -3.81 -3.97 11.63
N ARG A 78 -3.78 -3.17 12.69
CA ARG A 78 -3.63 -1.72 12.63
C ARG A 78 -2.52 -1.29 13.57
N TYR A 79 -1.59 -0.52 13.05
CA TYR A 79 -0.44 -0.03 13.80
C TYR A 79 -0.49 1.49 13.86
N GLU A 80 -0.59 2.04 15.06
CA GLU A 80 -0.50 3.48 15.28
C GLU A 80 0.94 3.93 15.05
N VAL A 81 1.10 4.99 14.28
CA VAL A 81 2.43 5.47 13.87
C VAL A 81 2.49 7.00 13.85
N ASN A 82 3.69 7.54 14.04
CA ASN A 82 3.93 8.95 13.87
C ASN A 82 4.17 9.28 12.37
N PRO A 83 3.33 10.12 11.73
CA PRO A 83 3.46 10.44 10.32
C PRO A 83 4.83 10.99 9.92
N ARG A 84 5.43 11.83 10.77
CA ARG A 84 6.75 12.43 10.49
C ARG A 84 7.86 11.39 10.50
N VAL A 85 7.78 10.42 11.43
CA VAL A 85 8.76 9.34 11.52
C VAL A 85 8.66 8.44 10.29
N ILE A 86 7.45 8.04 9.90
CA ILE A 86 7.24 7.23 8.69
C ILE A 86 7.68 7.96 7.42
N TYR A 87 7.40 9.26 7.32
CA TYR A 87 7.89 10.07 6.21
C TYR A 87 9.42 10.05 6.13
N ARG A 88 10.13 10.31 7.25
CA ARG A 88 11.60 10.26 7.29
C ARG A 88 12.14 8.87 6.97
N LEU A 89 11.52 7.83 7.54
CA LEU A 89 11.89 6.44 7.24
C LEU A 89 11.76 6.15 5.75
N SER A 90 10.68 6.57 5.11
CA SER A 90 10.47 6.36 3.66
C SER A 90 11.49 7.09 2.77
N GLN A 91 12.26 8.03 3.35
CA GLN A 91 13.35 8.76 2.68
C GLN A 91 14.74 8.21 3.04
N SER A 92 14.85 7.43 4.11
CA SER A 92 16.13 6.84 4.54
C SER A 92 16.58 5.76 3.57
N SER A 93 17.88 5.46 3.56
CA SER A 93 18.43 4.38 2.71
C SER A 93 17.77 3.03 2.98
N VAL A 94 17.49 2.72 4.25
CA VAL A 94 16.83 1.48 4.68
C VAL A 94 15.38 1.44 4.20
N GLY A 95 14.62 2.52 4.44
CA GLY A 95 13.22 2.60 4.03
C GLY A 95 13.05 2.60 2.49
N VAL A 96 13.94 3.29 1.77
CA VAL A 96 13.94 3.26 0.29
C VAL A 96 14.24 1.86 -0.23
N LYS A 97 15.25 1.16 0.36
CA LYS A 97 15.56 -0.21 -0.02
C LYS A 97 14.33 -1.12 0.19
N LEU A 98 13.75 -1.11 1.39
CA LEU A 98 12.57 -1.91 1.69
C LEU A 98 11.39 -1.64 0.73
N LEU A 99 11.09 -0.36 0.49
CA LEU A 99 10.01 0.01 -0.43
C LEU A 99 10.29 -0.41 -1.88
N LYS A 100 11.56 -0.45 -2.30
CA LYS A 100 11.95 -0.98 -3.62
C LYS A 100 11.77 -2.49 -3.67
N ASP A 101 12.26 -3.22 -2.67
CA ASP A 101 12.17 -4.68 -2.60
C ASP A 101 10.70 -5.14 -2.59
N VAL A 102 9.84 -4.47 -1.82
CA VAL A 102 8.39 -4.72 -1.86
C VAL A 102 7.77 -4.25 -3.17
N GLY A 103 8.23 -3.13 -3.72
CA GLY A 103 7.76 -2.58 -4.98
C GLY A 103 8.01 -3.48 -6.19
N GLU A 104 9.06 -4.32 -6.15
CA GLU A 104 9.35 -5.32 -7.18
C GLU A 104 8.31 -6.45 -7.22
N LEU A 105 7.57 -6.67 -6.13
CA LEU A 105 6.49 -7.65 -6.11
C LEU A 105 5.21 -7.10 -6.75
N ILE A 106 5.12 -5.78 -6.86
CA ILE A 106 3.94 -5.05 -7.31
C ILE A 106 4.28 -4.38 -8.63
N ASN A 107 3.70 -4.88 -9.71
CA ASN A 107 3.69 -4.17 -10.97
C ASN A 107 2.43 -3.31 -11.05
N ILE A 108 2.53 -2.19 -11.74
CA ILE A 108 1.37 -1.41 -12.17
C ILE A 108 1.09 -1.73 -13.65
N PRO A 109 -0.13 -1.50 -14.16
CA PRO A 109 -0.52 -1.85 -15.54
C PRO A 109 0.41 -1.31 -16.63
N THR A 110 1.19 -0.27 -16.34
CA THR A 110 2.22 0.29 -17.23
C THR A 110 3.55 -0.46 -17.18
N ASN A 111 3.60 -1.62 -16.53
CA ASN A 111 4.82 -2.45 -16.34
C ASN A 111 5.96 -1.73 -15.60
N GLN A 112 5.61 -0.81 -14.70
CA GLN A 112 6.54 -0.09 -13.84
C GLN A 112 6.57 -0.71 -12.44
N ASN A 113 7.72 -0.56 -11.76
CA ASN A 113 7.89 -0.97 -10.37
C ASN A 113 6.95 -0.20 -9.44
N GLY A 114 6.29 -0.91 -8.53
CA GLY A 114 5.32 -0.35 -7.58
C GLY A 114 5.90 0.55 -6.47
N PHE A 115 7.21 0.83 -6.45
CA PHE A 115 7.90 1.62 -5.42
C PHE A 115 7.21 2.97 -5.13
N TYR A 116 6.98 3.76 -6.18
CA TYR A 116 6.39 5.10 -6.02
C TYR A 116 4.93 5.02 -5.54
N GLY A 117 4.18 4.04 -6.05
CA GLY A 117 2.81 3.76 -5.61
C GLY A 117 2.75 3.39 -4.13
N LEU A 118 3.60 2.45 -3.69
CA LEU A 118 3.72 2.05 -2.28
C LEU A 118 4.11 3.20 -1.37
N ARG A 119 5.12 3.97 -1.75
CA ARG A 119 5.57 5.12 -0.97
C ARG A 119 4.49 6.19 -0.86
N GLY A 120 3.79 6.48 -1.97
CA GLY A 120 2.69 7.44 -2.00
C GLY A 120 1.52 6.98 -1.12
N SER A 121 1.08 5.72 -1.27
CA SER A 121 -0.01 5.15 -0.47
C SER A 121 0.32 5.09 1.03
N LEU A 122 1.56 4.73 1.38
CA LEU A 122 2.03 4.71 2.76
C LEU A 122 1.97 6.11 3.39
N ILE A 123 2.53 7.11 2.72
CA ILE A 123 2.53 8.49 3.20
C ILE A 123 1.10 8.99 3.34
N GLN A 124 0.25 8.82 2.33
CA GLN A 124 -1.13 9.27 2.35
C GLN A 124 -1.93 8.60 3.47
N ALA A 125 -1.84 7.27 3.62
CA ALA A 125 -2.54 6.52 4.66
C ALA A 125 -2.15 7.00 6.07
N VAL A 126 -0.86 7.23 6.30
CA VAL A 126 -0.33 7.64 7.61
C VAL A 126 -0.70 9.07 7.96
N PHE A 127 -0.63 10.00 7.01
CA PHE A 127 -1.02 11.40 7.26
C PHE A 127 -2.51 11.57 7.49
N GLU A 128 -3.34 10.73 6.85
CA GLU A 128 -4.80 10.77 7.02
C GLU A 128 -5.25 10.18 8.37
N SER A 129 -4.66 9.06 8.81
CA SER A 129 -5.20 8.28 9.93
C SER A 129 -4.22 8.04 11.09
N LYS A 130 -2.97 8.50 10.97
CA LYS A 130 -1.89 8.23 11.92
C LYS A 130 -1.72 6.73 12.22
N SER A 131 -2.08 5.89 11.27
CA SER A 131 -2.00 4.44 11.41
C SER A 131 -1.76 3.76 10.07
N ILE A 132 -1.16 2.56 10.13
CA ILE A 132 -0.95 1.67 8.99
C ILE A 132 -1.88 0.48 9.13
N ASN A 133 -2.59 0.17 8.06
CA ASN A 133 -3.43 -1.01 7.90
C ASN A 133 -3.33 -1.47 6.44
N ALA A 134 -3.29 -2.80 6.22
CA ALA A 134 -3.10 -3.36 4.89
C ALA A 134 -4.20 -2.92 3.90
N ILE A 135 -5.47 -3.01 4.29
CA ILE A 135 -6.60 -2.59 3.44
C ILE A 135 -6.49 -1.11 3.06
N LYS A 136 -6.12 -0.25 4.02
CA LYS A 136 -5.96 1.18 3.74
C LYS A 136 -4.81 1.45 2.77
N LEU A 137 -3.69 0.76 2.89
CA LEU A 137 -2.58 0.87 1.93
C LEU A 137 -3.02 0.47 0.53
N LEU A 138 -3.76 -0.64 0.41
CA LEU A 138 -4.33 -1.08 -0.86
C LEU A 138 -5.23 -0.02 -1.47
N ARG A 139 -6.17 0.54 -0.70
CA ARG A 139 -7.10 1.59 -1.18
C ARG A 139 -6.42 2.91 -1.54
N LYS A 140 -5.27 3.22 -0.95
CA LYS A 140 -4.50 4.44 -1.27
C LYS A 140 -3.49 4.23 -2.39
N PHE A 141 -3.37 3.00 -2.90
CA PHE A 141 -2.52 2.75 -4.04
C PHE A 141 -3.11 3.42 -5.30
N PRO A 142 -2.32 4.12 -6.11
CA PRO A 142 -2.84 5.06 -7.12
C PRO A 142 -3.50 4.40 -8.33
N THR A 143 -3.43 3.09 -8.46
CA THR A 143 -3.99 2.30 -9.58
C THR A 143 -4.14 0.85 -9.16
N ASP A 144 -4.79 0.04 -9.97
CA ASP A 144 -4.82 -1.41 -9.76
C ASP A 144 -3.39 -1.97 -9.67
N MET A 145 -3.22 -2.91 -8.73
CA MET A 145 -1.94 -3.57 -8.50
C MET A 145 -1.91 -4.90 -9.21
N GLN A 146 -0.79 -5.18 -9.87
CA GLN A 146 -0.52 -6.49 -10.44
C GLN A 146 0.56 -7.19 -9.62
N LEU A 147 0.20 -8.29 -8.98
CA LEU A 147 1.14 -9.09 -8.20
C LEU A 147 1.72 -10.19 -9.09
N ASN A 148 3.05 -10.21 -9.21
CA ASN A 148 3.75 -11.31 -9.86
C ASN A 148 3.91 -12.46 -8.87
N THR A 149 3.22 -13.58 -9.13
CA THR A 149 3.24 -14.75 -8.24
C THR A 149 4.62 -15.38 -8.11
N ASP A 150 5.44 -15.35 -9.16
CA ASP A 150 6.81 -15.90 -9.11
C ASP A 150 7.69 -15.06 -8.18
N ASN A 151 7.54 -13.75 -8.21
CA ASN A 151 8.24 -12.83 -7.32
C ASN A 151 7.76 -12.99 -5.87
N ILE A 152 6.47 -13.23 -5.63
CA ILE A 152 5.93 -13.49 -4.28
C ILE A 152 6.60 -14.73 -3.67
N MET A 153 6.74 -15.82 -4.42
CA MET A 153 7.40 -17.04 -3.92
C MET A 153 8.87 -16.79 -3.57
N ASN A 154 9.57 -16.01 -4.39
CA ASN A 154 10.95 -15.60 -4.13
C ASN A 154 11.03 -14.68 -2.90
N PHE A 155 10.09 -13.74 -2.75
CA PHE A 155 10.00 -12.86 -1.58
C PHE A 155 9.73 -13.65 -0.29
N VAL A 156 8.81 -14.60 -0.31
CA VAL A 156 8.53 -15.46 0.86
C VAL A 156 9.79 -16.25 1.27
N LYS A 157 10.57 -16.76 0.32
CA LYS A 157 11.86 -17.41 0.59
C LYS A 157 12.89 -16.45 1.19
N GLN A 158 12.86 -15.18 0.77
CA GLN A 158 13.76 -14.13 1.28
C GLN A 158 13.23 -13.45 2.54
N ALA A 159 11.95 -13.66 2.91
CA ALA A 159 11.33 -13.02 4.07
C ALA A 159 12.06 -13.31 5.39
N SER A 160 12.74 -14.47 5.50
CA SER A 160 13.62 -14.78 6.63
C SER A 160 14.81 -13.81 6.73
N THR A 161 15.26 -13.26 5.62
CA THR A 161 16.30 -12.22 5.58
C THR A 161 15.72 -10.87 5.97
N LEU A 162 14.49 -10.57 5.56
CA LEU A 162 13.77 -9.35 5.93
C LEU A 162 13.43 -9.28 7.43
N VAL A 163 13.21 -10.43 8.09
CA VAL A 163 13.05 -10.47 9.56
C VAL A 163 14.32 -9.97 10.26
N LYS A 164 15.50 -10.30 9.76
CA LYS A 164 16.76 -9.75 10.27
C LYS A 164 16.92 -8.25 9.99
N GLU A 165 16.36 -7.75 8.90
CA GLU A 165 16.32 -6.33 8.58
C GLU A 165 15.30 -5.57 9.44
N THR A 166 14.35 -6.26 10.08
CA THR A 166 13.41 -5.64 11.03
C THR A 166 14.12 -5.00 12.21
N ASP A 167 15.19 -5.60 12.71
CA ASP A 167 16.00 -5.02 13.80
C ASP A 167 16.67 -3.71 13.36
N VAL A 168 17.13 -3.65 12.12
CA VAL A 168 17.70 -2.44 11.53
C VAL A 168 16.64 -1.36 11.36
N LEU A 169 15.40 -1.74 10.96
CA LEU A 169 14.27 -0.83 10.85
C LEU A 169 13.88 -0.27 12.21
N VAL A 170 13.84 -1.09 13.26
CA VAL A 170 13.54 -0.66 14.63
C VAL A 170 14.58 0.34 15.10
N GLN A 171 15.88 0.04 14.93
CA GLN A 171 16.96 0.96 15.28
C GLN A 171 16.86 2.29 14.52
N GLU A 172 16.53 2.25 13.23
CA GLU A 172 16.36 3.46 12.43
C GLU A 172 15.13 4.26 12.86
N LEU A 173 14.02 3.62 13.23
CA LEU A 173 12.85 4.28 13.81
C LEU A 173 13.20 4.95 15.15
N ASP A 174 13.94 4.29 16.02
CA ASP A 174 14.39 4.84 17.31
C ASP A 174 15.33 6.04 17.11
N ARG A 175 16.25 5.94 16.16
CA ARG A 175 17.14 7.05 15.77
C ARG A 175 16.34 8.26 15.29
N LEU A 176 15.37 8.06 14.39
CA LEU A 176 14.55 9.14 13.85
C LEU A 176 13.62 9.74 14.92
N SER A 177 13.13 8.93 15.84
CA SER A 177 12.31 9.39 16.98
C SER A 177 13.11 10.24 17.94
N SER A 178 14.35 9.84 18.29
CA SER A 178 15.24 10.58 19.18
C SER A 178 15.69 11.91 18.59
N GLN A 179 15.90 11.99 17.28
CA GLN A 179 16.19 13.26 16.61
C GLN A 179 15.01 14.24 16.68
N GLN A 180 13.78 13.74 16.67
CA GLN A 180 12.58 14.58 16.78
C GLN A 180 12.42 15.15 18.19
N SER A 181 12.81 14.42 19.22
CA SER A 181 12.77 14.92 20.61
C SER A 181 13.79 16.04 20.85
N LYS A 182 15.02 15.90 20.31
CA LYS A 182 16.08 16.92 20.39
C LYS A 182 15.76 18.22 19.64
N SER A 183 15.00 18.15 18.54
CA SER A 183 14.60 19.34 17.78
C SER A 183 13.45 20.13 18.42
N LYS A 184 12.87 19.64 19.53
CA LYS A 184 11.78 20.28 20.27
C LYS A 184 12.23 20.91 21.60
N SER A 185 13.49 20.76 21.98
CA SER A 185 14.04 21.51 23.11
C SER A 185 14.47 22.89 22.63
N PRO A 186 13.92 23.98 23.20
CA PRO A 186 14.28 25.35 22.86
C PRO A 186 15.72 25.68 23.25
#